data_886057268a258ac69add25861a54573d
#
_entry.id   886057268a258ac69add25861a54573d
#
_cell.length_a   1.000
_cell.length_b   1.000
_cell.length_c   1.000
_cell.angle_alpha   90.00
_cell.angle_beta   90.00
_cell.angle_gamma   90.00
#
_symmetry.space_group_name_H-M   'P 1'
#
loop_
_entity.id
_entity.type
_entity.pdbx_description
1 polymer ?
#
loop_
_entity_poly.entity_id
_entity_poly.type
_entity_poly.pdbx_seq_one_letter_code
_entity_poly.pdbx_strand_id
1 'polypeptide(L)'
;MNEEAATRFLIVIVEGEDGAGNPEVGLARIAIPYYAFKNYGAEVVMATLFGGPPLAVDGLRTAHPSDEAVLRFKGDRDAREELADTLALDQIVVEDFAAAFCVGLSGRIWSDDDQGVAALVRAFLDIGKPVALVPGRHLLVTPEGAGNGLLILGDNDDSPLCAARALINVVGDMRRDGRV
;
A
#
# COMPACT_ATOMS: atom_id res chain seq x y z
N MET A 1 -4.69 29.97 12.24
CA MET A 1 -5.19 28.58 12.19
C MET A 1 -4.14 27.76 11.46
N ASN A 2 -3.44 26.88 12.17
CA ASN A 2 -2.61 25.90 11.47
C ASN A 2 -3.57 24.91 10.80
N GLU A 3 -3.64 24.95 9.50
CA GLU A 3 -4.23 23.89 8.71
C GLU A 3 -3.33 22.68 8.98
N GLU A 4 -3.76 21.78 9.85
CA GLU A 4 -3.08 20.54 10.12
C GLU A 4 -3.06 19.76 8.80
N ALA A 5 -1.90 19.62 8.20
CA ALA A 5 -1.76 18.96 6.92
C ALA A 5 -2.44 17.58 7.00
N ALA A 6 -3.33 17.31 6.07
CA ALA A 6 -4.08 16.06 6.04
C ALA A 6 -3.08 14.89 6.03
N THR A 7 -3.33 13.89 6.90
CA THR A 7 -2.52 12.67 6.89
C THR A 7 -2.69 11.97 5.56
N ARG A 8 -1.59 11.66 4.88
CA ARG A 8 -1.62 11.02 3.56
C ARG A 8 -0.96 9.65 3.62
N PHE A 9 -1.65 8.62 3.12
CA PHE A 9 -1.13 7.26 2.98
C PHE A 9 -0.93 6.93 1.51
N LEU A 10 0.18 6.24 1.21
CA LEU A 10 0.48 5.70 -0.10
C LEU A 10 0.09 4.22 -0.16
N ILE A 11 -0.69 3.81 -1.15
CA ILE A 11 -0.90 2.39 -1.49
C ILE A 11 -0.11 2.10 -2.76
N VAL A 12 0.87 1.22 -2.66
CA VAL A 12 1.68 0.74 -3.79
C VAL A 12 1.13 -0.60 -4.26
N ILE A 13 0.73 -0.66 -5.51
CA ILE A 13 0.21 -1.86 -6.15
C ILE A 13 1.32 -2.44 -7.02
N VAL A 14 1.83 -3.61 -6.63
CA VAL A 14 2.91 -4.28 -7.34
C VAL A 14 2.31 -5.22 -8.39
N GLU A 15 2.59 -4.91 -9.64
CA GLU A 15 2.16 -5.72 -10.79
C GLU A 15 3.19 -6.82 -11.07
N GLY A 16 2.74 -7.92 -11.71
CA GLY A 16 3.65 -9.01 -12.10
C GLY A 16 4.64 -8.59 -13.18
N GLU A 17 5.79 -9.23 -13.20
CA GLU A 17 6.95 -8.91 -14.06
C GLU A 17 6.62 -8.93 -15.57
N ASP A 18 5.65 -9.71 -16.01
CA ASP A 18 5.35 -9.94 -17.42
C ASP A 18 4.25 -9.03 -18.01
N GLY A 19 3.80 -8.02 -17.27
CA GLY A 19 2.68 -7.18 -17.70
C GLY A 19 1.34 -7.93 -17.80
N ALA A 20 1.31 -9.17 -17.30
CA ALA A 20 0.11 -10.01 -17.31
C ALA A 20 -0.81 -9.75 -16.11
N GLY A 21 -0.50 -8.77 -15.27
CA GLY A 21 -1.13 -8.56 -13.99
C GLY A 21 -0.61 -9.54 -12.92
N ASN A 22 -0.71 -9.13 -11.67
CA ASN A 22 -0.38 -10.00 -10.55
C ASN A 22 -1.67 -10.69 -10.08
N PRO A 23 -1.85 -12.01 -10.30
CA PRO A 23 -3.07 -12.72 -9.91
C PRO A 23 -3.28 -12.73 -8.39
N GLU A 24 -2.27 -12.32 -7.63
CA GLU A 24 -2.31 -12.24 -6.18
C GLU A 24 -2.80 -10.89 -5.66
N VAL A 25 -2.93 -9.88 -6.54
CA VAL A 25 -3.52 -8.59 -6.21
C VAL A 25 -5.00 -8.58 -6.56
N GLY A 26 -5.82 -9.09 -5.65
CA GLY A 26 -7.27 -8.95 -5.75
C GLY A 26 -7.74 -7.57 -5.29
N LEU A 27 -8.90 -7.13 -5.79
CA LEU A 27 -9.48 -5.83 -5.40
C LEU A 27 -9.69 -5.70 -3.88
N ALA A 28 -9.96 -6.80 -3.18
CA ALA A 28 -10.10 -6.80 -1.72
C ALA A 28 -8.82 -6.31 -1.01
N ARG A 29 -7.65 -6.67 -1.53
CA ARG A 29 -6.36 -6.26 -0.95
C ARG A 29 -6.07 -4.76 -1.14
N ILE A 30 -6.78 -4.11 -2.03
CA ILE A 30 -6.71 -2.65 -2.26
C ILE A 30 -7.87 -1.94 -1.55
N ALA A 31 -9.10 -2.43 -1.71
CA ALA A 31 -10.30 -1.78 -1.17
C ALA A 31 -10.32 -1.75 0.37
N ILE A 32 -9.89 -2.84 1.01
CA ILE A 32 -9.87 -2.94 2.48
C ILE A 32 -8.95 -1.88 3.11
N PRO A 33 -7.65 -1.77 2.75
CA PRO A 33 -6.80 -0.72 3.30
C PRO A 33 -7.24 0.67 2.84
N TYR A 34 -7.71 0.82 1.61
CA TYR A 34 -8.20 2.11 1.11
C TYR A 34 -9.28 2.68 2.03
N TYR A 35 -10.32 1.91 2.34
CA TYR A 35 -11.37 2.40 3.23
C TYR A 35 -10.95 2.47 4.70
N ALA A 36 -10.02 1.64 5.15
CA ALA A 36 -9.45 1.78 6.49
C ALA A 36 -8.78 3.14 6.65
N PHE A 37 -8.01 3.59 5.68
CA PHE A 37 -7.35 4.90 5.69
C PHE A 37 -8.33 6.05 5.50
N LYS A 38 -9.28 5.95 4.57
CA LYS A 38 -10.35 6.97 4.39
C LYS A 38 -11.19 7.14 5.65
N ASN A 39 -11.56 6.05 6.32
CA ASN A 39 -12.33 6.10 7.57
C ASN A 39 -11.52 6.67 8.74
N TYR A 40 -10.20 6.58 8.70
CA TYR A 40 -9.31 7.27 9.64
C TYR A 40 -9.26 8.79 9.40
N GLY A 41 -9.77 9.26 8.27
CA GLY A 41 -9.75 10.67 7.88
C GLY A 41 -8.51 11.07 7.07
N ALA A 42 -7.81 10.09 6.49
CA ALA A 42 -6.62 10.32 5.69
C ALA A 42 -6.95 10.50 4.19
N GLU A 43 -6.08 11.21 3.49
CA GLU A 43 -5.97 11.11 2.04
C GLU A 43 -5.28 9.82 1.65
N VAL A 44 -5.70 9.21 0.56
CA VAL A 44 -5.08 8.01 -0.01
C VAL A 44 -4.61 8.32 -1.42
N VAL A 45 -3.38 7.99 -1.71
CA VAL A 45 -2.80 8.06 -3.06
C VAL A 45 -2.41 6.65 -3.46
N MET A 46 -2.71 6.27 -4.69
CA MET A 46 -2.32 4.96 -5.23
C MET A 46 -1.19 5.14 -6.24
N ALA A 47 -0.26 4.18 -6.25
CA ALA A 47 0.86 4.16 -7.17
C ALA A 47 1.06 2.75 -7.74
N THR A 48 1.49 2.72 -9.00
CA THR A 48 1.99 1.53 -9.71
C THR A 48 3.38 1.83 -10.24
N LEU A 49 4.06 0.82 -10.76
CA LEU A 49 5.43 1.02 -11.27
C LEU A 49 5.52 2.15 -12.30
N PHE A 50 4.58 2.19 -13.24
CA PHE A 50 4.61 3.15 -14.35
C PHE A 50 3.47 4.19 -14.32
N GLY A 51 2.59 4.13 -13.34
CA GLY A 51 1.40 4.95 -13.26
C GLY A 51 0.25 4.46 -14.15
N GLY A 52 -0.90 5.11 -14.02
CA GLY A 52 -2.12 4.74 -14.74
C GLY A 52 -2.85 3.53 -14.17
N PRO A 53 -3.84 2.99 -14.88
CA PRO A 53 -4.65 1.89 -14.36
C PRO A 53 -3.79 0.62 -14.21
N PRO A 54 -3.83 -0.04 -13.04
CA PRO A 54 -3.10 -1.28 -12.84
C PRO A 54 -3.61 -2.36 -13.79
N LEU A 55 -2.66 -3.12 -14.36
CA LEU A 55 -2.97 -4.24 -15.24
C LEU A 55 -3.68 -5.35 -14.45
N ALA A 56 -4.89 -5.68 -14.84
CA ALA A 56 -5.66 -6.81 -14.31
C ALA A 56 -5.70 -6.92 -12.78
N VAL A 57 -6.30 -5.94 -12.12
CA VAL A 57 -6.80 -6.17 -10.76
C VAL A 57 -7.98 -7.14 -10.87
N ASP A 58 -7.70 -8.44 -10.70
CA ASP A 58 -8.71 -9.49 -10.84
C ASP A 58 -9.64 -9.48 -9.62
N GLY A 59 -10.51 -8.51 -9.56
CA GLY A 59 -11.50 -8.33 -8.50
C GLY A 59 -12.92 -8.65 -8.94
N LEU A 60 -13.11 -8.98 -10.23
CA LEU A 60 -14.45 -9.24 -10.76
C LEU A 60 -14.86 -10.70 -10.65
N ARG A 61 -13.91 -11.63 -10.50
CA ARG A 61 -14.19 -13.07 -10.55
C ARG A 61 -14.01 -13.84 -9.25
N THR A 62 -13.19 -13.37 -8.31
CA THR A 62 -12.81 -14.14 -7.12
C THR A 62 -13.07 -13.45 -5.78
N ALA A 63 -13.52 -12.20 -5.78
CA ALA A 63 -13.97 -11.59 -4.55
C ALA A 63 -15.19 -12.35 -4.06
N HIS A 64 -15.13 -12.87 -2.83
CA HIS A 64 -16.33 -13.33 -2.15
C HIS A 64 -17.40 -12.24 -2.32
N PRO A 65 -18.63 -12.59 -2.81
CA PRO A 65 -19.68 -11.60 -3.02
C PRO A 65 -20.07 -10.82 -1.75
N SER A 66 -19.60 -11.26 -0.60
CA SER A 66 -19.84 -10.71 0.72
C SER A 66 -18.81 -9.72 1.22
N ASP A 67 -17.75 -9.39 0.46
CA ASP A 67 -16.79 -8.40 0.92
C ASP A 67 -17.35 -7.00 0.72
N GLU A 68 -17.78 -6.38 1.82
CA GLU A 68 -18.40 -5.07 1.84
C GLU A 68 -17.49 -3.99 1.25
N ALA A 69 -16.19 -4.05 1.51
CA ALA A 69 -15.23 -3.09 0.99
C ALA A 69 -15.13 -3.17 -0.53
N VAL A 70 -15.15 -4.37 -1.10
CA VAL A 70 -15.13 -4.59 -2.56
C VAL A 70 -16.41 -4.08 -3.21
N LEU A 71 -17.58 -4.38 -2.62
CA LEU A 71 -18.86 -3.91 -3.13
C LEU A 71 -18.93 -2.38 -3.09
N ARG A 72 -18.47 -1.77 -1.98
CA ARG A 72 -18.39 -0.32 -1.83
C ARG A 72 -17.46 0.26 -2.89
N PHE A 73 -16.28 -0.29 -3.09
CA PHE A 73 -15.29 0.20 -4.06
C PHE A 73 -15.83 0.17 -5.50
N LYS A 74 -16.54 -0.90 -5.87
CA LYS A 74 -17.18 -1.01 -7.19
C LYS A 74 -18.25 0.07 -7.44
N GLY A 75 -18.97 0.47 -6.40
CA GLY A 75 -19.98 1.54 -6.45
C GLY A 75 -19.41 2.95 -6.29
N ASP A 76 -18.20 3.07 -5.77
CA ASP A 76 -17.55 4.35 -5.47
C ASP A 76 -16.81 4.87 -6.72
N ARG A 77 -17.30 5.98 -7.28
CA ARG A 77 -16.73 6.56 -8.47
C ARG A 77 -15.33 7.11 -8.21
N ASP A 78 -15.18 7.83 -7.10
CA ASP A 78 -13.91 8.50 -6.76
C ASP A 78 -12.80 7.47 -6.53
N ALA A 79 -13.11 6.38 -5.80
CA ALA A 79 -12.17 5.28 -5.59
C ALA A 79 -11.73 4.61 -6.90
N ARG A 80 -12.65 4.44 -7.85
CA ARG A 80 -12.34 3.87 -9.16
C ARG A 80 -11.52 4.82 -10.02
N GLU A 81 -11.79 6.12 -9.96
CA GLU A 81 -11.00 7.14 -10.67
C GLU A 81 -9.58 7.20 -10.07
N GLU A 82 -9.43 7.17 -8.75
CA GLU A 82 -8.12 7.11 -8.08
C GLU A 82 -7.33 5.84 -8.49
N LEU A 83 -8.00 4.69 -8.63
CA LEU A 83 -7.35 3.46 -9.09
C LEU A 83 -6.97 3.51 -10.58
N ALA A 84 -7.77 4.19 -11.39
CA ALA A 84 -7.48 4.34 -12.82
C ALA A 84 -6.36 5.35 -13.11
N ASP A 85 -6.09 6.26 -12.19
CA ASP A 85 -5.11 7.35 -12.34
C ASP A 85 -4.00 7.27 -11.28
N THR A 86 -3.37 6.11 -11.16
CA THR A 86 -2.28 5.92 -10.20
C THR A 86 -1.03 6.71 -10.61
N LEU A 87 -0.25 7.13 -9.62
CA LEU A 87 1.06 7.75 -9.86
C LEU A 87 2.11 6.68 -10.22
N ALA A 88 3.11 7.06 -11.01
CA ALA A 88 4.30 6.25 -11.18
C ALA A 88 5.20 6.35 -9.95
N LEU A 89 5.99 5.30 -9.66
CA LEU A 89 6.85 5.29 -8.46
C LEU A 89 7.90 6.40 -8.47
N ASP A 90 8.39 6.80 -9.63
CA ASP A 90 9.35 7.89 -9.78
C ASP A 90 8.78 9.30 -9.52
N GLN A 91 7.45 9.40 -9.45
CA GLN A 91 6.73 10.63 -9.08
C GLN A 91 6.48 10.76 -7.58
N ILE A 92 6.80 9.72 -6.79
CA ILE A 92 6.53 9.70 -5.35
C ILE A 92 7.60 10.47 -4.59
N VAL A 93 7.16 11.46 -3.84
CA VAL A 93 7.97 12.19 -2.86
C VAL A 93 7.62 11.64 -1.48
N VAL A 94 8.52 10.85 -0.88
CA VAL A 94 8.24 10.08 0.35
C VAL A 94 7.91 10.97 1.55
N GLU A 95 8.42 12.20 1.55
CA GLU A 95 8.17 13.21 2.58
C GLU A 95 6.70 13.61 2.67
N ASP A 96 5.97 13.54 1.56
CA ASP A 96 4.55 13.94 1.48
C ASP A 96 3.58 12.93 2.12
N PHE A 97 4.09 11.76 2.51
CA PHE A 97 3.28 10.68 3.05
C PHE A 97 3.65 10.36 4.50
N ALA A 98 2.66 9.97 5.29
CA ALA A 98 2.89 9.50 6.66
C ALA A 98 3.38 8.04 6.69
N ALA A 99 2.96 7.24 5.73
CA ALA A 99 3.29 5.81 5.64
C ALA A 99 3.01 5.26 4.24
N ALA A 100 3.56 4.08 3.94
CA ALA A 100 3.25 3.31 2.72
C ALA A 100 2.66 1.94 3.03
N PHE A 101 1.78 1.48 2.16
CA PHE A 101 1.14 0.17 2.19
C PHE A 101 1.34 -0.51 0.83
N CYS A 102 2.13 -1.57 0.79
CA CYS A 102 2.49 -2.26 -0.44
C CYS A 102 1.72 -3.57 -0.57
N VAL A 103 1.11 -3.79 -1.73
CA VAL A 103 0.30 -4.96 -2.05
C VAL A 103 0.93 -5.74 -3.20
N GLY A 104 1.03 -7.04 -3.06
CA GLY A 104 1.41 -7.93 -4.16
C GLY A 104 2.90 -8.18 -4.32
N LEU A 105 3.74 -7.74 -3.38
CA LEU A 105 5.17 -8.06 -3.39
C LEU A 105 5.41 -9.55 -3.31
N SER A 106 6.29 -10.06 -4.14
CA SER A 106 6.74 -11.46 -4.15
C SER A 106 8.26 -11.54 -4.28
N GLY A 107 8.84 -12.69 -3.96
CA GLY A 107 10.28 -12.90 -4.05
C GLY A 107 11.07 -12.27 -2.91
N ARG A 108 12.21 -11.66 -3.22
CA ARG A 108 13.08 -11.01 -2.24
C ARG A 108 12.91 -9.52 -2.30
N ILE A 109 12.38 -8.92 -1.23
CA ILE A 109 12.11 -7.47 -1.20
C ILE A 109 13.37 -6.60 -1.36
N TRP A 110 14.54 -7.12 -1.00
CA TRP A 110 15.80 -6.37 -1.07
C TRP A 110 16.68 -6.79 -2.25
N SER A 111 16.14 -7.49 -3.26
CA SER A 111 16.92 -7.85 -4.45
C SER A 111 17.18 -6.63 -5.33
N ASP A 112 18.34 -6.62 -5.99
CA ASP A 112 18.74 -5.53 -6.88
C ASP A 112 17.92 -5.49 -8.19
N ASP A 113 17.21 -6.58 -8.49
CA ASP A 113 16.33 -6.70 -9.67
C ASP A 113 14.93 -6.12 -9.44
N ASP A 114 14.67 -5.55 -8.26
CA ASP A 114 13.39 -4.97 -7.95
C ASP A 114 13.19 -3.65 -8.71
N GLN A 115 12.10 -3.57 -9.41
CA GLN A 115 11.68 -2.47 -10.30
C GLN A 115 11.41 -1.13 -9.57
N GLY A 116 12.11 -0.84 -8.51
CA GLY A 116 12.03 0.41 -7.77
C GLY A 116 11.18 0.36 -6.51
N VAL A 117 10.42 -0.72 -6.27
CA VAL A 117 9.59 -0.85 -5.05
C VAL A 117 10.45 -0.99 -3.81
N ALA A 118 11.53 -1.80 -3.84
CA ALA A 118 12.46 -1.93 -2.72
C ALA A 118 13.15 -0.60 -2.40
N ALA A 119 13.53 0.15 -3.43
CA ALA A 119 14.13 1.48 -3.25
C ALA A 119 13.14 2.44 -2.58
N LEU A 120 11.89 2.43 -3.00
CA LEU A 120 10.83 3.24 -2.39
C LEU A 120 10.58 2.83 -0.93
N VAL A 121 10.48 1.54 -0.64
CA VAL A 121 10.30 1.03 0.74
C VAL A 121 11.47 1.47 1.63
N ARG A 122 12.71 1.30 1.16
CA ARG A 122 13.91 1.78 1.88
C ARG A 122 13.85 3.28 2.14
N ALA A 123 13.46 4.09 1.16
CA ALA A 123 13.37 5.53 1.31
C ALA A 123 12.38 5.93 2.44
N PHE A 124 11.24 5.26 2.56
CA PHE A 124 10.32 5.46 3.69
C PHE A 124 10.96 5.07 5.03
N LEU A 125 11.58 3.89 5.09
CA LEU A 125 12.19 3.39 6.32
C LEU A 125 13.39 4.25 6.78
N ASP A 126 14.19 4.74 5.84
CA ASP A 126 15.38 5.56 6.12
C ASP A 126 15.02 6.91 6.77
N ILE A 127 13.87 7.45 6.43
CA ILE A 127 13.36 8.69 7.07
C ILE A 127 12.45 8.40 8.26
N GLY A 128 12.40 7.15 8.73
CA GLY A 128 11.65 6.74 9.92
C GLY A 128 10.15 6.59 9.71
N LYS A 129 9.66 6.56 8.47
CA LYS A 129 8.24 6.35 8.19
C LYS A 129 7.91 4.86 8.06
N PRO A 130 6.81 4.37 8.68
CA PRO A 130 6.47 2.97 8.68
C PRO A 130 5.97 2.50 7.31
N VAL A 131 6.23 1.25 6.99
CA VAL A 131 5.76 0.57 5.79
C VAL A 131 5.06 -0.72 6.16
N ALA A 132 3.89 -0.97 5.59
CA ALA A 132 3.21 -2.26 5.67
C ALA A 132 3.32 -3.00 4.33
N LEU A 133 3.62 -4.28 4.39
CA LEU A 133 3.68 -5.17 3.23
C LEU A 133 2.61 -6.25 3.38
N VAL A 134 1.75 -6.36 2.39
CA VAL A 134 0.85 -7.51 2.24
C VAL A 134 1.39 -8.34 1.08
N PRO A 135 2.14 -9.41 1.39
CA PRO A 135 2.84 -10.16 0.37
C PRO A 135 1.90 -10.96 -0.53
N GLY A 136 2.36 -11.23 -1.73
CA GLY A 136 1.98 -12.38 -2.50
C GLY A 136 2.55 -13.67 -1.87
N ARG A 137 2.51 -14.79 -2.60
CA ARG A 137 2.74 -16.13 -2.00
C ARG A 137 4.13 -16.41 -1.44
N HIS A 138 5.18 -15.75 -1.86
CA HIS A 138 6.57 -16.10 -1.50
C HIS A 138 7.43 -14.86 -1.29
N LEU A 139 7.11 -14.04 -0.29
CA LEU A 139 7.96 -12.91 0.07
C LEU A 139 9.02 -13.34 1.08
N LEU A 140 10.28 -13.21 0.72
CA LEU A 140 11.41 -13.36 1.62
C LEU A 140 11.88 -11.97 2.08
N VAL A 141 11.74 -11.71 3.35
CA VAL A 141 12.19 -10.46 4.00
C VAL A 141 13.30 -10.82 4.98
N THR A 142 14.47 -10.19 4.82
CA THR A 142 15.52 -10.26 5.81
C THR A 142 15.45 -9.05 6.72
N PRO A 143 15.53 -9.21 8.05
CA PRO A 143 15.42 -8.08 9.00
C PRO A 143 16.44 -6.97 8.74
N GLU A 144 17.65 -7.34 8.30
CA GLU A 144 18.74 -6.39 8.04
C GLU A 144 18.36 -5.37 6.97
N GLY A 145 17.49 -5.72 6.02
CA GLY A 145 17.04 -4.84 4.96
C GLY A 145 16.15 -3.69 5.45
N ALA A 146 15.50 -3.85 6.60
CA ALA A 146 14.65 -2.80 7.20
C ALA A 146 15.46 -1.72 7.93
N GLY A 147 16.73 -1.96 8.23
CA GLY A 147 17.55 -1.05 9.03
C GLY A 147 16.91 -0.76 10.39
N ASN A 148 16.77 0.52 10.74
CA ASN A 148 16.10 0.97 11.96
C ASN A 148 14.63 1.35 11.73
N GLY A 149 14.10 1.13 10.53
CA GLY A 149 12.71 1.45 10.18
C GLY A 149 11.72 0.43 10.72
N LEU A 150 10.44 0.79 10.69
CA LEU A 150 9.35 -0.09 11.09
C LEU A 150 8.68 -0.71 9.87
N LEU A 151 8.83 -2.02 9.74
CA LEU A 151 8.20 -2.82 8.70
C LEU A 151 7.12 -3.72 9.31
N ILE A 152 5.89 -3.60 8.80
CA ILE A 152 4.74 -4.41 9.19
C ILE A 152 4.50 -5.45 8.11
N LEU A 153 4.44 -6.72 8.49
CA LEU A 153 4.19 -7.83 7.55
C LEU A 153 2.83 -8.46 7.81
N GLY A 154 2.03 -8.59 6.77
CA GLY A 154 0.81 -9.38 6.77
C GLY A 154 1.02 -10.71 6.03
N ASP A 155 0.45 -11.82 6.50
CA ASP A 155 0.72 -13.18 6.03
C ASP A 155 -0.49 -14.07 5.73
N ASN A 156 -1.72 -13.59 5.94
CA ASN A 156 -2.95 -14.37 5.73
C ASN A 156 -4.08 -13.55 5.09
N ASP A 157 -5.24 -14.14 4.89
CA ASP A 157 -6.40 -13.50 4.24
C ASP A 157 -6.92 -12.26 4.98
N ASP A 158 -6.76 -12.21 6.31
CA ASP A 158 -7.12 -11.05 7.14
C ASP A 158 -6.02 -9.97 7.17
N SER A 159 -4.86 -10.25 6.59
CA SER A 159 -3.68 -9.38 6.62
C SER A 159 -3.92 -7.96 6.13
N PRO A 160 -4.69 -7.73 5.04
CA PRO A 160 -4.90 -6.36 4.55
C PRO A 160 -5.52 -5.45 5.61
N LEU A 161 -6.53 -5.93 6.33
CA LEU A 161 -7.17 -5.15 7.38
C LEU A 161 -6.29 -5.01 8.62
N CYS A 162 -5.67 -6.11 9.06
CA CYS A 162 -4.79 -6.11 10.23
C CYS A 162 -3.57 -5.21 10.00
N ALA A 163 -2.93 -5.31 8.84
CA ALA A 163 -1.79 -4.48 8.48
C ALA A 163 -2.17 -3.00 8.37
N ALA A 164 -3.32 -2.68 7.76
CA ALA A 164 -3.79 -1.31 7.66
C ALA A 164 -4.08 -0.70 9.03
N ARG A 165 -4.73 -1.43 9.92
CA ARG A 165 -4.97 -0.99 11.31
C ARG A 165 -3.68 -0.80 12.10
N ALA A 166 -2.72 -1.71 11.97
CA ALA A 166 -1.43 -1.58 12.60
C ALA A 166 -0.70 -0.32 12.11
N LEU A 167 -0.72 -0.07 10.80
CA LEU A 167 -0.11 1.11 10.20
C LEU A 167 -0.76 2.41 10.71
N ILE A 168 -2.09 2.45 10.78
CA ILE A 168 -2.86 3.59 11.33
C ILE A 168 -2.46 3.86 12.78
N ASN A 169 -2.38 2.80 13.62
CA ASN A 169 -2.02 2.94 15.02
C ASN A 169 -0.61 3.52 15.18
N VAL A 170 0.35 3.00 14.41
CA VAL A 170 1.74 3.49 14.44
C VAL A 170 1.82 4.95 14.02
N VAL A 171 1.17 5.33 12.93
CA VAL A 171 1.14 6.73 12.47
C VAL A 171 0.47 7.63 13.50
N GLY A 172 -0.62 7.19 14.13
CA GLY A 172 -1.30 7.92 15.20
C GLY A 172 -0.40 8.14 16.43
N ASP A 173 0.39 7.13 16.82
CA ASP A 173 1.37 7.25 17.90
C ASP A 173 2.51 8.21 17.52
N MET A 174 3.05 8.08 16.32
CA MET A 174 4.13 8.96 15.83
C MET A 174 3.71 10.42 15.76
N ARG A 175 2.46 10.70 15.37
CA ARG A 175 1.91 12.07 15.38
C ARG A 175 1.77 12.62 16.79
N ARG A 176 1.32 11.81 17.75
CA ARG A 176 1.25 12.24 19.16
C ARG A 176 2.62 12.56 19.72
N ASP A 177 3.64 11.85 19.27
CA ASP A 177 5.03 12.05 19.67
C ASP A 177 5.73 13.18 18.86
N GLY A 178 5.04 13.81 17.90
CA GLY A 178 5.59 14.86 17.04
C GLY A 178 6.68 14.39 16.07
N ARG A 179 6.62 13.11 15.65
CA ARG A 179 7.60 12.47 14.74
C ARG A 179 7.16 12.45 13.28
N VAL A 180 5.89 12.77 12.99
CA VAL A 180 5.30 12.84 11.63
C VAL A 180 4.29 13.97 11.57
#